data_14639dddcf228ef47d05d1dd189cdfd4
#
_entry.id   14639dddcf228ef47d05d1dd189cdfd4
#
_cell.length_a   1.000
_cell.length_b   1.000
_cell.length_c   1.000
_cell.angle_alpha   90.00
_cell.angle_beta   90.00
_cell.angle_gamma   90.00
#
_symmetry.space_group_name_H-M   'P 1'
#
loop_
_entity.id
_entity.type
_entity.pdbx_description
1 polymer ?
#
loop_
_entity_poly.entity_id
_entity_poly.type
_entity_poly.pdbx_seq_one_letter_code
_entity_poly.pdbx_strand_id
1 'polypeptide(L)'
;MEQTIRKTKQQLVREGINSSMAYLDYRLMVSNLALEGKSTGSIEIQERNDFTRLNDQRMKRLDKTIKIDADSEAKIKGIVKKTTWLVLTESWCGDAAQTLPVMNKITDLNKNISLRLVLRDENLDLMEQFLSNGAMAIPKLISIDDTTGKVIGEWGSRPSIAAKMVQDYKSKHGKLTAEFKQDLQLWYNKDKGQNTVSDLLSLLFLE
;
A
#
# COMPACT_ATOMS: atom_id res chain seq x y z
N MET A 1 37.12 4.42 -13.92
CA MET A 1 35.78 3.77 -13.86
C MET A 1 35.34 3.77 -12.40
N GLU A 2 34.46 4.65 -12.01
CA GLU A 2 33.86 4.63 -10.66
C GLU A 2 33.01 3.37 -10.55
N GLN A 3 33.40 2.45 -9.67
CA GLN A 3 32.52 1.35 -9.28
C GLN A 3 31.35 1.96 -8.52
N THR A 4 30.19 2.07 -9.15
CA THR A 4 28.94 2.39 -8.47
C THR A 4 28.68 1.28 -7.44
N ILE A 5 28.95 1.56 -6.17
CA ILE A 5 28.72 0.61 -5.07
C ILE A 5 27.20 0.39 -5.01
N ARG A 6 26.75 -0.80 -5.40
CA ARG A 6 25.33 -1.17 -5.37
C ARG A 6 24.86 -1.22 -3.92
N LYS A 7 23.85 -0.42 -3.57
CA LYS A 7 23.29 -0.40 -2.21
C LYS A 7 22.69 -1.76 -1.86
N THR A 8 22.84 -2.17 -0.61
CA THR A 8 22.20 -3.37 -0.10
C THR A 8 20.70 -3.15 0.10
N LYS A 9 19.90 -4.24 0.07
CA LYS A 9 18.46 -4.20 0.38
C LYS A 9 18.17 -3.46 1.67
N GLN A 10 18.96 -3.68 2.72
CA GLN A 10 18.80 -3.05 4.04
C GLN A 10 19.12 -1.54 4.01
N GLN A 11 20.12 -1.11 3.22
CA GLN A 11 20.41 0.32 3.02
C GLN A 11 19.24 1.02 2.31
N LEU A 12 18.69 0.41 1.24
CA LEU A 12 17.54 0.96 0.52
C LEU A 12 16.29 1.06 1.40
N VAL A 13 16.01 0.07 2.23
CA VAL A 13 14.90 0.12 3.20
C VAL A 13 15.11 1.28 4.19
N ARG A 14 16.32 1.46 4.74
CA ARG A 14 16.61 2.57 5.66
C ARG A 14 16.46 3.94 4.99
N GLU A 15 16.95 4.09 3.78
CA GLU A 15 16.78 5.32 2.98
C GLU A 15 15.29 5.60 2.72
N GLY A 16 14.53 4.56 2.32
CA GLY A 16 13.10 4.67 2.14
C GLY A 16 12.36 5.12 3.41
N ILE A 17 12.72 4.59 4.59
CA ILE A 17 12.15 5.05 5.86
C ILE A 17 12.49 6.53 6.10
N ASN A 18 13.74 6.94 5.88
CA ASN A 18 14.20 8.30 6.13
C ASN A 18 13.52 9.33 5.20
N SER A 19 13.23 8.97 3.95
CA SER A 19 12.56 9.83 2.97
C SER A 19 11.03 9.70 2.98
N SER A 20 10.48 8.82 3.83
CA SER A 20 9.05 8.53 3.86
C SER A 20 8.23 9.63 4.51
N MET A 21 6.97 9.71 4.14
CA MET A 21 5.97 10.59 4.73
C MET A 21 4.98 9.82 5.61
N ALA A 22 4.33 10.50 6.55
CA ALA A 22 3.22 9.94 7.31
C ALA A 22 1.95 9.85 6.44
N TYR A 23 0.98 9.04 6.86
CA TYR A 23 -0.27 8.87 6.11
C TYR A 23 -1.02 10.18 5.90
N LEU A 24 -1.09 11.05 6.90
CA LEU A 24 -1.79 12.33 6.79
C LEU A 24 -1.13 13.26 5.76
N ASP A 25 0.20 13.27 5.69
CA ASP A 25 0.95 14.08 4.71
C ASP A 25 0.67 13.55 3.28
N TYR A 26 0.68 12.22 3.11
CA TYR A 26 0.29 11.59 1.85
C TYR A 26 -1.15 11.94 1.44
N ARG A 27 -2.10 11.89 2.39
CA ARG A 27 -3.49 12.27 2.13
C ARG A 27 -3.61 13.73 1.68
N LEU A 28 -2.89 14.63 2.35
CA LEU A 28 -2.86 16.04 1.96
C LEU A 28 -2.27 16.22 0.57
N MET A 29 -1.15 15.57 0.27
CA MET A 29 -0.53 15.59 -1.06
C MET A 29 -1.50 15.09 -2.14
N VAL A 30 -2.15 13.92 -1.95
CA VAL A 30 -3.13 13.39 -2.91
C VAL A 30 -4.31 14.34 -3.10
N SER A 31 -4.80 14.96 -2.03
CA SER A 31 -5.91 15.92 -2.09
C SER A 31 -5.54 17.17 -2.90
N ASN A 32 -4.33 17.70 -2.71
CA ASN A 32 -3.82 18.85 -3.46
C ASN A 32 -3.63 18.52 -4.95
N LEU A 33 -3.00 17.38 -5.25
CA LEU A 33 -2.86 16.91 -6.63
C LEU A 33 -4.21 16.72 -7.32
N ALA A 34 -5.21 16.17 -6.62
CA ALA A 34 -6.56 16.00 -7.15
C ALA A 34 -7.24 17.34 -7.48
N LEU A 35 -7.03 18.38 -6.64
CA LEU A 35 -7.55 19.74 -6.88
C LEU A 35 -6.84 20.42 -8.05
N GLU A 36 -5.54 20.19 -8.21
CA GLU A 36 -4.73 20.73 -9.30
C GLU A 36 -4.90 19.96 -10.62
N GLY A 37 -5.63 18.85 -10.64
CA GLY A 37 -5.75 17.98 -11.81
C GLY A 37 -4.46 17.27 -12.19
N LYS A 38 -3.63 16.94 -11.19
CA LYS A 38 -2.32 16.29 -11.32
C LYS A 38 -2.28 14.92 -10.64
N SER A 39 -1.17 14.23 -10.83
CA SER A 39 -0.85 12.95 -10.18
C SER A 39 0.62 12.92 -9.72
N THR A 40 0.98 11.93 -8.90
CA THR A 40 2.38 11.61 -8.64
C THR A 40 3.04 10.98 -9.87
N GLY A 41 4.37 11.04 -9.91
CA GLY A 41 5.21 10.59 -11.02
C GLY A 41 5.73 11.75 -11.88
N SER A 42 6.88 11.54 -12.53
CA SER A 42 7.59 12.58 -13.30
C SER A 42 6.98 12.87 -14.67
N ILE A 43 6.11 11.99 -15.17
CA ILE A 43 5.46 12.11 -16.48
C ILE A 43 3.99 12.41 -16.27
N GLU A 44 3.52 13.52 -16.83
CA GLU A 44 2.12 13.89 -16.80
C GLU A 44 1.31 13.00 -17.75
N ILE A 45 0.36 12.26 -17.20
CA ILE A 45 -0.53 11.35 -17.91
C ILE A 45 -1.96 11.63 -17.44
N GLN A 46 -2.83 12.10 -18.35
CA GLN A 46 -4.20 12.47 -18.03
C GLN A 46 -4.98 11.36 -17.32
N GLU A 47 -4.82 10.12 -17.74
CA GLU A 47 -5.47 8.97 -17.08
C GLU A 47 -5.06 8.85 -15.59
N ARG A 48 -3.78 9.11 -15.25
CA ARG A 48 -3.28 9.11 -13.86
C ARG A 48 -3.90 10.26 -13.05
N ASN A 49 -4.07 11.42 -13.65
CA ASN A 49 -4.70 12.58 -13.02
C ASN A 49 -6.16 12.28 -12.67
N ASP A 50 -6.90 11.68 -13.60
CA ASP A 50 -8.29 11.27 -13.38
C ASP A 50 -8.41 10.20 -12.29
N PHE A 51 -7.50 9.22 -12.27
CA PHE A 51 -7.44 8.25 -11.19
C PHE A 51 -7.08 8.88 -9.85
N THR A 52 -6.16 9.84 -9.79
CA THR A 52 -5.79 10.54 -8.54
C THR A 52 -7.02 11.23 -7.95
N ARG A 53 -7.81 11.95 -8.77
CA ARG A 53 -9.06 12.59 -8.33
C ARG A 53 -10.09 11.58 -7.80
N LEU A 54 -10.27 10.47 -8.50
CA LEU A 54 -11.16 9.38 -8.05
C LEU A 54 -10.68 8.74 -6.75
N ASN A 55 -9.37 8.54 -6.62
CA ASN A 55 -8.75 7.93 -5.45
C ASN A 55 -8.83 8.83 -4.21
N ASP A 56 -8.68 10.15 -4.36
CA ASP A 56 -8.91 11.09 -3.27
C ASP A 56 -10.32 10.95 -2.68
N GLN A 57 -11.34 10.85 -3.53
CA GLN A 57 -12.73 10.64 -3.08
C GLN A 57 -12.91 9.27 -2.39
N ARG A 58 -12.29 8.21 -2.93
CA ARG A 58 -12.31 6.87 -2.32
C ARG A 58 -11.70 6.87 -0.92
N MET A 59 -10.51 7.45 -0.80
CA MET A 59 -9.82 7.53 0.49
C MET A 59 -10.58 8.39 1.49
N LYS A 60 -11.12 9.56 1.10
CA LYS A 60 -12.00 10.39 1.95
C LYS A 60 -13.21 9.62 2.51
N ARG A 61 -13.81 8.77 1.70
CA ARG A 61 -14.91 7.91 2.14
C ARG A 61 -14.41 6.86 3.12
N LEU A 62 -13.33 6.15 2.77
CA LEU A 62 -12.80 5.03 3.56
C LEU A 62 -12.25 5.49 4.90
N ASP A 63 -11.56 6.63 4.96
CA ASP A 63 -11.07 7.24 6.21
C ASP A 63 -12.21 7.40 7.25
N LYS A 64 -13.45 7.66 6.77
CA LYS A 64 -14.63 7.86 7.62
C LYS A 64 -15.40 6.57 7.93
N THR A 65 -15.35 5.58 7.04
CA THR A 65 -16.30 4.46 7.06
C THR A 65 -15.69 3.11 7.40
N ILE A 66 -14.36 2.95 7.35
CA ILE A 66 -13.70 1.69 7.74
C ILE A 66 -13.97 1.39 9.21
N LYS A 67 -14.43 0.17 9.45
CA LYS A 67 -14.61 -0.40 10.79
C LYS A 67 -13.80 -1.67 10.88
N ILE A 68 -13.08 -1.84 11.97
CA ILE A 68 -12.40 -3.08 12.34
C ILE A 68 -13.29 -3.77 13.38
N ASP A 69 -13.53 -5.06 13.22
CA ASP A 69 -14.33 -5.83 14.18
C ASP A 69 -13.61 -5.96 15.53
N ALA A 70 -14.37 -6.26 16.59
CA ALA A 70 -13.86 -6.26 17.96
C ALA A 70 -12.74 -7.29 18.19
N ASP A 71 -12.79 -8.44 17.53
CA ASP A 71 -11.78 -9.49 17.68
C ASP A 71 -10.46 -9.08 17.01
N SER A 72 -10.55 -8.51 15.79
CA SER A 72 -9.40 -7.96 15.08
C SER A 72 -8.80 -6.77 15.83
N GLU A 73 -9.63 -5.88 16.39
CA GLU A 73 -9.18 -4.74 17.21
C GLU A 73 -8.44 -5.21 18.46
N ALA A 74 -8.96 -6.22 19.18
CA ALA A 74 -8.31 -6.78 20.35
C ALA A 74 -6.92 -7.38 19.99
N LYS A 75 -6.82 -8.12 18.87
CA LYS A 75 -5.56 -8.66 18.37
C LYS A 75 -4.55 -7.54 18.04
N ILE A 76 -4.98 -6.51 17.32
CA ILE A 76 -4.11 -5.37 16.97
C ILE A 76 -3.59 -4.68 18.23
N LYS A 77 -4.47 -4.39 19.21
CA LYS A 77 -4.09 -3.75 20.47
C LYS A 77 -3.13 -4.59 21.32
N GLY A 78 -3.17 -5.90 21.19
CA GLY A 78 -2.28 -6.84 21.88
C GLY A 78 -0.85 -6.91 21.32
N ILE A 79 -0.56 -6.29 20.17
CA ILE A 79 0.78 -6.33 19.56
C ILE A 79 1.75 -5.47 20.36
N VAL A 80 2.81 -6.09 20.87
CA VAL A 80 3.86 -5.42 21.66
C VAL A 80 5.12 -5.14 20.84
N LYS A 81 5.32 -5.85 19.74
CA LYS A 81 6.48 -5.71 18.86
C LYS A 81 6.40 -4.40 18.08
N LYS A 82 7.46 -3.59 18.17
CA LYS A 82 7.54 -2.35 17.40
C LYS A 82 7.89 -2.65 15.95
N THR A 83 7.05 -2.19 15.04
CA THR A 83 7.12 -2.52 13.62
C THR A 83 6.83 -1.28 12.77
N THR A 84 7.65 -1.03 11.78
CA THR A 84 7.39 -0.03 10.75
C THR A 84 6.88 -0.72 9.47
N TRP A 85 5.74 -0.28 8.98
CA TRP A 85 5.20 -0.59 7.66
C TRP A 85 5.62 0.48 6.67
N LEU A 86 6.63 0.19 5.87
CA LEU A 86 7.03 1.04 4.75
C LEU A 86 6.27 0.61 3.50
N VAL A 87 5.51 1.52 2.90
CA VAL A 87 4.65 1.20 1.75
C VAL A 87 5.04 2.03 0.54
N LEU A 88 5.42 1.34 -0.54
CA LEU A 88 5.58 1.96 -1.85
C LEU A 88 4.20 2.12 -2.51
N THR A 89 3.90 3.32 -2.96
CA THR A 89 2.58 3.69 -3.50
C THR A 89 2.66 4.80 -4.55
N GLU A 90 1.51 5.13 -5.15
CA GLU A 90 1.32 6.29 -6.04
C GLU A 90 -0.11 6.81 -5.90
N SER A 91 -0.35 8.11 -6.14
CA SER A 91 -1.67 8.73 -6.01
C SER A 91 -2.72 8.14 -6.96
N TRP A 92 -2.29 7.71 -8.13
CA TRP A 92 -3.14 7.12 -9.18
C TRP A 92 -3.42 5.64 -8.99
N CYS A 93 -2.83 4.98 -7.98
CA CYS A 93 -3.04 3.56 -7.74
C CYS A 93 -4.38 3.27 -7.06
N GLY A 94 -5.31 2.63 -7.79
CA GLY A 94 -6.64 2.30 -7.27
C GLY A 94 -6.62 1.27 -6.13
N ASP A 95 -5.72 0.28 -6.17
CA ASP A 95 -5.58 -0.71 -5.10
C ASP A 95 -5.03 -0.04 -3.83
N ALA A 96 -4.07 0.90 -3.96
CA ALA A 96 -3.56 1.68 -2.83
C ALA A 96 -4.66 2.53 -2.18
N ALA A 97 -5.51 3.18 -2.98
CA ALA A 97 -6.61 3.99 -2.47
C ALA A 97 -7.64 3.17 -1.67
N GLN A 98 -7.75 1.86 -1.92
CA GLN A 98 -8.63 0.96 -1.18
C GLN A 98 -7.98 0.39 0.09
N THR A 99 -6.65 0.29 0.15
CA THR A 99 -5.95 -0.45 1.22
C THR A 99 -5.18 0.43 2.19
N LEU A 100 -4.64 1.58 1.75
CA LEU A 100 -3.90 2.50 2.64
C LEU A 100 -4.76 3.04 3.80
N PRO A 101 -6.04 3.43 3.60
CA PRO A 101 -6.90 3.83 4.72
C PRO A 101 -7.11 2.70 5.76
N VAL A 102 -7.13 1.43 5.31
CA VAL A 102 -7.21 0.26 6.20
C VAL A 102 -5.92 0.11 7.02
N MET A 103 -4.77 0.23 6.37
CA MET A 103 -3.46 0.20 7.05
C MET A 103 -3.37 1.29 8.11
N ASN A 104 -3.76 2.52 7.77
CA ASN A 104 -3.78 3.63 8.73
C ASN A 104 -4.72 3.33 9.91
N LYS A 105 -5.92 2.79 9.63
CA LYS A 105 -6.87 2.45 10.70
C LYS A 105 -6.31 1.42 11.67
N ILE A 106 -5.52 0.46 11.19
CA ILE A 106 -4.81 -0.52 12.04
C ILE A 106 -3.75 0.18 12.89
N THR A 107 -2.94 1.05 12.30
CA THR A 107 -1.87 1.74 13.03
C THR A 107 -2.41 2.76 14.05
N ASP A 108 -3.56 3.36 13.80
CA ASP A 108 -4.25 4.22 14.77
C ASP A 108 -4.67 3.47 16.05
N LEU A 109 -4.89 2.15 15.96
CA LEU A 109 -5.27 1.31 17.11
C LEU A 109 -4.08 0.90 17.98
N ASN A 110 -2.85 0.93 17.44
CA ASN A 110 -1.66 0.49 18.17
C ASN A 110 -0.42 1.29 17.77
N LYS A 111 0.12 2.06 18.72
CA LYS A 111 1.31 2.92 18.53
C LYS A 111 2.62 2.14 18.31
N ASN A 112 2.61 0.83 18.50
CA ASN A 112 3.76 -0.02 18.18
C ASN A 112 3.86 -0.32 16.67
N ILE A 113 2.86 0.06 15.88
CA ILE A 113 2.87 -0.11 14.43
C ILE A 113 2.89 1.28 13.77
N SER A 114 3.94 1.59 13.03
CA SER A 114 4.08 2.86 12.31
C SER A 114 3.83 2.67 10.83
N LEU A 115 3.02 3.55 10.21
CA LEU A 115 2.80 3.57 8.76
C LEU A 115 3.62 4.68 8.11
N ARG A 116 4.47 4.31 7.16
CA ARG A 116 5.35 5.21 6.40
C ARG A 116 5.17 4.97 4.91
N LEU A 117 5.05 6.03 4.14
CA LEU A 117 4.73 5.96 2.71
C LEU A 117 5.83 6.60 1.88
N VAL A 118 6.19 5.96 0.76
CA VAL A 118 7.12 6.49 -0.24
C VAL A 118 6.53 6.33 -1.63
N LEU A 119 6.85 7.24 -2.54
CA LEU A 119 6.44 7.14 -3.92
C LEU A 119 7.32 6.13 -4.67
N ARG A 120 6.69 5.19 -5.37
CA ARG A 120 7.38 4.13 -6.11
C ARG A 120 8.32 4.70 -7.15
N ASP A 121 7.86 5.68 -7.93
CA ASP A 121 8.60 6.22 -9.06
C ASP A 121 9.83 7.04 -8.61
N GLU A 122 9.87 7.46 -7.34
CA GLU A 122 11.02 8.11 -6.69
C GLU A 122 11.96 7.11 -5.97
N ASN A 123 11.53 5.84 -5.84
CA ASN A 123 12.24 4.80 -5.09
C ASN A 123 12.35 3.49 -5.90
N LEU A 124 12.77 3.59 -7.16
CA LEU A 124 12.83 2.43 -8.07
C LEU A 124 13.81 1.36 -7.60
N ASP A 125 14.98 1.75 -7.10
CA ASP A 125 15.97 0.81 -6.57
C ASP A 125 15.41 -0.01 -5.38
N LEU A 126 14.62 0.64 -4.51
CA LEU A 126 13.92 -0.04 -3.43
C LEU A 126 12.82 -0.95 -4.00
N MET A 127 12.03 -0.47 -4.95
CA MET A 127 10.94 -1.26 -5.56
C MET A 127 11.46 -2.53 -6.24
N GLU A 128 12.63 -2.47 -6.87
CA GLU A 128 13.28 -3.63 -7.51
C GLU A 128 13.64 -4.74 -6.53
N GLN A 129 13.84 -4.42 -5.25
CA GLN A 129 14.12 -5.42 -4.21
C GLN A 129 12.86 -6.14 -3.69
N PHE A 130 11.67 -5.67 -4.08
CA PHE A 130 10.39 -6.12 -3.52
C PHE A 130 9.31 -6.35 -4.59
N LEU A 131 9.69 -6.95 -5.69
CA LEU A 131 8.77 -7.25 -6.80
C LEU A 131 7.68 -8.25 -6.39
N SER A 132 6.47 -8.07 -6.92
CA SER A 132 5.39 -9.03 -6.80
C SER A 132 5.26 -9.82 -8.11
N ASN A 133 5.63 -11.10 -8.10
CA ASN A 133 5.68 -11.95 -9.30
C ASN A 133 6.49 -11.30 -10.46
N GLY A 134 7.64 -10.71 -10.15
CA GLY A 134 8.51 -10.05 -11.12
C GLY A 134 8.04 -8.67 -11.59
N ALA A 135 6.94 -8.13 -11.04
CA ALA A 135 6.39 -6.83 -11.40
C ALA A 135 6.55 -5.80 -10.27
N MET A 136 6.77 -4.53 -10.63
CA MET A 136 6.77 -3.37 -9.72
C MET A 136 5.33 -3.00 -9.30
N ALA A 137 4.60 -3.96 -8.74
CA ALA A 137 3.19 -3.79 -8.39
C ALA A 137 3.02 -3.06 -7.05
N ILE A 138 2.11 -2.10 -7.01
CA ILE A 138 1.79 -1.28 -5.84
C ILE A 138 0.30 -1.40 -5.48
N PRO A 139 -0.05 -1.15 -4.18
CA PRO A 139 0.84 -0.85 -3.07
C PRO A 139 1.72 -2.04 -2.68
N LYS A 140 2.95 -1.78 -2.27
CA LYS A 140 3.85 -2.82 -1.73
C LYS A 140 4.25 -2.44 -0.32
N LEU A 141 3.79 -3.21 0.65
CA LEU A 141 4.13 -3.06 2.07
C LEU A 141 5.34 -3.93 2.40
N ILE A 142 6.29 -3.32 3.10
CA ILE A 142 7.49 -3.94 3.66
C ILE A 142 7.36 -3.77 5.18
N SER A 143 7.27 -4.88 5.92
CA SER A 143 7.20 -4.89 7.38
C SER A 143 8.60 -5.00 7.97
N ILE A 144 8.98 -4.04 8.81
CA ILE A 144 10.33 -3.92 9.37
C ILE A 144 10.22 -4.00 10.90
N ASP A 145 11.03 -4.85 11.51
CA ASP A 145 11.23 -4.89 12.96
C ASP A 145 12.09 -3.69 13.38
N ASP A 146 11.53 -2.78 14.20
CA ASP A 146 12.22 -1.54 14.60
C ASP A 146 13.42 -1.78 15.50
N THR A 147 13.48 -2.93 16.20
CA THR A 147 14.61 -3.27 17.09
C THR A 147 15.82 -3.72 16.30
N THR A 148 15.61 -4.49 15.23
CA THR A 148 16.69 -5.11 14.45
C THR A 148 16.94 -4.40 13.11
N GLY A 149 15.99 -3.61 12.64
CA GLY A 149 15.99 -2.99 11.31
C GLY A 149 15.82 -4.02 10.18
N LYS A 150 15.45 -5.27 10.48
CA LYS A 150 15.27 -6.34 9.50
C LYS A 150 13.86 -6.34 8.92
N VAL A 151 13.76 -6.65 7.63
CA VAL A 151 12.48 -6.98 7.00
C VAL A 151 11.99 -8.31 7.56
N ILE A 152 10.77 -8.30 8.09
CA ILE A 152 10.12 -9.47 8.72
C ILE A 152 8.92 -9.98 7.94
N GLY A 153 8.51 -9.25 6.89
CA GLY A 153 7.43 -9.68 6.02
C GLY A 153 7.12 -8.65 4.93
N GLU A 154 6.30 -9.07 3.98
CA GLU A 154 5.88 -8.28 2.82
C GLU A 154 4.40 -8.53 2.53
N TRP A 155 3.70 -7.51 2.04
CA TRP A 155 2.33 -7.65 1.59
C TRP A 155 2.06 -6.78 0.34
N GLY A 156 1.12 -7.20 -0.47
CA GLY A 156 0.64 -6.44 -1.64
C GLY A 156 0.78 -7.25 -2.93
N SER A 157 0.30 -6.75 -4.04
CA SER A 157 -0.27 -5.40 -4.25
C SER A 157 -1.78 -5.33 -3.93
N ARG A 158 -2.39 -6.44 -3.55
CA ARG A 158 -3.84 -6.58 -3.31
C ARG A 158 -4.11 -7.50 -2.13
N PRO A 159 -5.28 -7.35 -1.48
CA PRO A 159 -5.78 -8.37 -0.55
C PRO A 159 -5.88 -9.73 -1.23
N SER A 160 -5.68 -10.79 -0.47
CA SER A 160 -5.55 -12.17 -0.97
C SER A 160 -6.71 -12.59 -1.90
N ILE A 161 -7.96 -12.28 -1.53
CA ILE A 161 -9.13 -12.59 -2.37
C ILE A 161 -9.11 -11.78 -3.67
N ALA A 162 -8.84 -10.48 -3.61
CA ALA A 162 -8.74 -9.64 -4.81
C ALA A 162 -7.58 -10.08 -5.72
N ALA A 163 -6.44 -10.47 -5.14
CA ALA A 163 -5.30 -11.02 -5.88
C ALA A 163 -5.69 -12.29 -6.62
N LYS A 164 -6.42 -13.20 -5.95
CA LYS A 164 -6.93 -14.43 -6.57
C LYS A 164 -7.92 -14.12 -7.70
N MET A 165 -8.86 -13.20 -7.51
CA MET A 165 -9.80 -12.79 -8.57
C MET A 165 -9.05 -12.30 -9.82
N VAL A 166 -8.03 -11.45 -9.63
CA VAL A 166 -7.20 -10.94 -10.73
C VAL A 166 -6.41 -12.05 -11.41
N GLN A 167 -5.84 -12.97 -10.65
CA GLN A 167 -5.09 -14.11 -11.18
C GLN A 167 -6.00 -15.04 -12.00
N ASP A 168 -7.16 -15.42 -11.46
CA ASP A 168 -8.13 -16.29 -12.10
C ASP A 168 -8.66 -15.66 -13.41
N TYR A 169 -8.93 -14.35 -13.40
CA TYR A 169 -9.38 -13.65 -14.59
C TYR A 169 -8.28 -13.57 -15.66
N LYS A 170 -7.04 -13.24 -15.28
CA LYS A 170 -5.91 -13.18 -16.20
C LYS A 170 -5.60 -14.55 -16.83
N SER A 171 -5.72 -15.64 -16.07
CA SER A 171 -5.48 -16.99 -16.58
C SER A 171 -6.47 -17.39 -17.67
N LYS A 172 -7.71 -16.86 -17.60
CA LYS A 172 -8.79 -17.15 -18.58
C LYS A 172 -8.80 -16.19 -19.77
N HIS A 173 -8.46 -14.91 -19.54
CA HIS A 173 -8.69 -13.84 -20.52
C HIS A 173 -7.38 -13.12 -20.95
N GLY A 174 -6.24 -13.47 -20.37
CA GLY A 174 -4.92 -12.89 -20.67
C GLY A 174 -4.72 -11.51 -20.07
N LYS A 175 -5.68 -10.59 -20.21
CA LYS A 175 -5.60 -9.19 -19.73
C LYS A 175 -6.86 -8.79 -18.98
N LEU A 176 -6.73 -7.78 -18.11
CA LEU A 176 -7.87 -7.22 -17.37
C LEU A 176 -8.66 -6.27 -18.28
N THR A 177 -9.96 -6.53 -18.43
CA THR A 177 -10.89 -5.63 -19.15
C THR A 177 -11.37 -4.50 -18.25
N ALA A 178 -12.01 -3.48 -18.85
CA ALA A 178 -12.62 -2.37 -18.11
C ALA A 178 -13.74 -2.87 -17.19
N GLU A 179 -14.56 -3.81 -17.67
CA GLU A 179 -15.64 -4.43 -16.91
C GLU A 179 -15.10 -5.15 -15.67
N PHE A 180 -14.06 -5.97 -15.82
CA PHE A 180 -13.45 -6.65 -14.69
C PHE A 180 -12.85 -5.67 -13.68
N LYS A 181 -12.24 -4.57 -14.14
CA LYS A 181 -11.73 -3.52 -13.23
C LYS A 181 -12.89 -2.89 -12.42
N GLN A 182 -14.09 -2.74 -13.01
CA GLN A 182 -15.29 -2.28 -12.30
C GLN A 182 -15.75 -3.31 -11.27
N ASP A 183 -15.83 -4.59 -11.64
CA ASP A 183 -16.19 -5.68 -10.73
C ASP A 183 -15.25 -5.77 -9.54
N LEU A 184 -13.95 -5.58 -9.76
CA LEU A 184 -12.96 -5.52 -8.68
C LEU A 184 -13.23 -4.34 -7.74
N GLN A 185 -13.64 -3.17 -8.24
CA GLN A 185 -14.02 -2.04 -7.39
C GLN A 185 -15.32 -2.29 -6.62
N LEU A 186 -16.29 -2.97 -7.22
CA LEU A 186 -17.50 -3.40 -6.52
C LEU A 186 -17.18 -4.39 -5.40
N TRP A 187 -16.25 -5.32 -5.65
CA TRP A 187 -15.76 -6.22 -4.62
C TRP A 187 -15.14 -5.46 -3.43
N TYR A 188 -14.24 -4.50 -3.67
CA TYR A 188 -13.67 -3.66 -2.62
C TYR A 188 -14.74 -2.94 -1.79
N ASN A 189 -15.75 -2.38 -2.47
CA ASN A 189 -16.85 -1.69 -1.81
C ASN A 189 -17.68 -2.62 -0.91
N LYS A 190 -17.85 -3.88 -1.30
CA LYS A 190 -18.56 -4.92 -0.54
C LYS A 190 -17.71 -5.45 0.61
N ASP A 191 -16.43 -5.69 0.39
CA ASP A 191 -15.47 -6.19 1.39
C ASP A 191 -15.22 -5.19 2.51
N LYS A 192 -15.26 -3.89 2.21
CA LYS A 192 -15.06 -2.79 3.19
C LYS A 192 -13.73 -2.88 3.95
N GLY A 193 -12.69 -3.47 3.32
CA GLY A 193 -11.35 -3.60 3.87
C GLY A 193 -11.14 -4.82 4.78
N GLN A 194 -12.15 -5.70 4.97
CA GLN A 194 -12.05 -6.83 5.90
C GLN A 194 -10.97 -7.83 5.48
N ASN A 195 -10.88 -8.14 4.19
CA ASN A 195 -9.82 -9.03 3.71
C ASN A 195 -8.42 -8.40 3.89
N THR A 196 -8.28 -7.08 3.70
CA THR A 196 -7.03 -6.38 3.99
C THR A 196 -6.66 -6.48 5.48
N VAL A 197 -7.62 -6.29 6.39
CA VAL A 197 -7.39 -6.45 7.84
C VAL A 197 -6.93 -7.87 8.15
N SER A 198 -7.59 -8.89 7.62
CA SER A 198 -7.24 -10.30 7.83
C SER A 198 -5.83 -10.63 7.36
N ASP A 199 -5.45 -10.20 6.15
CA ASP A 199 -4.12 -10.44 5.60
C ASP A 199 -3.03 -9.73 6.42
N LEU A 200 -3.27 -8.47 6.83
CA LEU A 200 -2.31 -7.69 7.61
C LEU A 200 -2.16 -8.19 9.04
N LEU A 201 -3.24 -8.71 9.65
CA LEU A 201 -3.14 -9.43 10.92
C LEU A 201 -2.27 -10.68 10.77
N SER A 202 -2.46 -11.46 9.71
CA SER A 202 -1.62 -12.62 9.45
C SER A 202 -0.14 -12.23 9.30
N LEU A 203 0.15 -11.10 8.64
CA LEU A 203 1.51 -10.56 8.51
C LEU A 203 2.12 -10.16 9.86
N LEU A 204 1.33 -9.59 10.78
CA LEU A 204 1.80 -9.13 12.10
C LEU A 204 2.12 -10.29 13.06
N PHE A 205 1.53 -11.46 12.84
CA PHE A 205 1.74 -12.68 13.64
C PHE A 205 2.68 -13.68 12.96
N LEU A 206 3.38 -13.32 11.88
CA LEU A 206 4.50 -14.11 11.35
C LEU A 206 5.66 -14.02 12.34
N GLU A 207 6.07 -15.17 12.89
CA GLU A 207 7.24 -15.32 13.75
C GLU A 207 8.55 -15.34 12.95
#